data_a6875bd9ee1cfc4ec912ebfee7e41771
#
_entry.id   a6875bd9ee1cfc4ec912ebfee7e41771
#
_cell.length_a   1.000
_cell.length_b   1.000
_cell.length_c   1.000
_cell.angle_alpha   90.00
_cell.angle_beta   90.00
_cell.angle_gamma   90.00
#
_symmetry.space_group_name_H-M   'P 1'
#
loop_
_entity.id
_entity.type
_entity.pdbx_description
1 polymer ?
#
loop_
_entity_poly.entity_id
_entity_poly.type
_entity_poly.pdbx_seq_one_letter_code
_entity_poly.pdbx_strand_id
1 'polypeptide(L)'
;MIFNTFFIIFLSFLPAIFWFWFLIVFQKEIKTVSFKLLAKLFLVGLALAGLAMLIEGEITKFIPLDYLPFLKESPFTINYQGLGFIFVLTFILIAPLEESLKYLFLKREIYKRKEINLSISGVQLGIVLGLGFATFENAFYFFRDPQIFEGVFLSRFFLSTLAHILYGGIMGYYLSLAKFHKLYQNFFLRKGLTTTILLHGFFNFSLLTQAFYYTIGITILIFFVLMKWMIDRRDFETIILKGESPTSAPIFSQKQEIDTFLIKKNLSYKEIKMLSFCPKCLAIKKIDQKVCPYCGMRFN
;
A
#
# COMPACT_ATOMS: atom_id res chain seq x y z
N MET A 1 -14.87 1.10 -33.34
CA MET A 1 -13.80 0.07 -33.57
C MET A 1 -14.00 -1.01 -32.54
N ILE A 2 -14.33 -2.24 -32.93
CA ILE A 2 -14.48 -3.34 -31.97
C ILE A 2 -13.05 -3.78 -31.61
N PHE A 3 -12.56 -3.36 -30.48
CA PHE A 3 -11.28 -3.87 -29.98
C PHE A 3 -11.40 -5.39 -29.79
N ASN A 4 -10.50 -6.12 -30.41
CA ASN A 4 -10.42 -7.57 -30.22
C ASN A 4 -10.19 -7.86 -28.72
N THR A 5 -10.86 -8.85 -28.16
CA THR A 5 -10.72 -9.31 -26.77
C THR A 5 -9.25 -9.46 -26.35
N PHE A 6 -8.43 -10.03 -27.23
CA PHE A 6 -6.99 -10.18 -27.00
C PHE A 6 -6.27 -8.82 -26.82
N PHE A 7 -6.66 -7.82 -27.57
CA PHE A 7 -6.09 -6.47 -27.46
C PHE A 7 -6.45 -5.80 -26.12
N ILE A 8 -7.69 -5.96 -25.66
CA ILE A 8 -8.13 -5.46 -24.34
C ILE A 8 -7.35 -6.14 -23.23
N ILE A 9 -7.20 -7.46 -23.27
CA ILE A 9 -6.39 -8.23 -22.31
C ILE A 9 -4.96 -7.69 -22.30
N PHE A 10 -4.32 -7.57 -23.47
CA PHE A 10 -2.95 -7.07 -23.60
C PHE A 10 -2.80 -5.69 -22.98
N LEU A 11 -3.68 -4.76 -23.31
CA LEU A 11 -3.66 -3.39 -22.77
C LEU A 11 -3.87 -3.34 -21.26
N SER A 12 -4.66 -4.26 -20.71
CA SER A 12 -4.88 -4.35 -19.24
C SER A 12 -3.61 -4.75 -18.48
N PHE A 13 -2.70 -5.48 -19.12
CA PHE A 13 -1.42 -5.88 -18.53
C PHE A 13 -0.30 -4.84 -18.73
N LEU A 14 -0.42 -3.89 -19.63
CA LEU A 14 0.62 -2.88 -19.86
C LEU A 14 1.00 -2.09 -18.60
N PRO A 15 0.03 -1.59 -17.78
CA PRO A 15 0.37 -0.93 -16.52
C PRO A 15 1.17 -1.86 -15.60
N ALA A 16 0.80 -3.14 -15.53
CA ALA A 16 1.48 -4.11 -14.69
C ALA A 16 2.93 -4.32 -15.15
N ILE A 17 3.15 -4.47 -16.45
CA ILE A 17 4.49 -4.64 -17.03
C ILE A 17 5.35 -3.42 -16.72
N PHE A 18 4.82 -2.21 -16.96
CA PHE A 18 5.52 -0.94 -16.70
C PHE A 18 5.91 -0.80 -15.23
N TRP A 19 4.95 -0.93 -14.31
CA TRP A 19 5.21 -0.75 -12.89
C TRP A 19 6.06 -1.88 -12.28
N PHE A 20 5.93 -3.11 -12.78
CA PHE A 20 6.78 -4.22 -12.35
C PHE A 20 8.22 -4.03 -12.80
N TRP A 21 8.45 -3.59 -14.05
CA TRP A 21 9.76 -3.20 -14.55
C TRP A 21 10.37 -2.07 -13.72
N PHE A 22 9.57 -1.02 -13.46
CA PHE A 22 10.00 0.10 -12.61
C PHE A 22 10.46 -0.38 -11.23
N LEU A 23 9.70 -1.27 -10.58
CA LEU A 23 10.08 -1.85 -9.29
C LEU A 23 11.36 -2.65 -9.34
N ILE A 24 11.57 -3.46 -10.40
CA ILE A 24 12.80 -4.24 -10.57
C ILE A 24 14.01 -3.32 -10.72
N VAL A 25 13.90 -2.29 -11.55
CA VAL A 25 14.98 -1.32 -11.78
C VAL A 25 15.31 -0.54 -10.51
N PHE A 26 14.26 -0.12 -9.79
CA PHE A 26 14.41 0.63 -8.54
C PHE A 26 15.04 -0.19 -7.41
N GLN A 27 14.89 -1.52 -7.44
CA GLN A 27 15.30 -2.41 -6.34
C GLN A 27 16.52 -3.27 -6.65
N LYS A 28 17.32 -2.94 -7.67
CA LYS A 28 18.47 -3.75 -8.12
C LYS A 28 19.41 -4.22 -6.99
N GLU A 29 19.50 -3.44 -5.90
CA GLU A 29 20.44 -3.70 -4.81
C GLU A 29 19.85 -4.49 -3.64
N ILE A 30 18.52 -4.59 -3.52
CA ILE A 30 17.86 -5.29 -2.40
C ILE A 30 17.06 -6.50 -2.91
N LYS A 31 17.74 -7.62 -3.08
CA LYS A 31 17.08 -8.92 -3.37
C LYS A 31 16.52 -9.55 -2.09
N THR A 32 15.51 -8.96 -1.49
CA THR A 32 14.91 -9.46 -0.25
C THR A 32 13.79 -10.46 -0.47
N VAL A 33 13.21 -10.47 -1.66
CA VAL A 33 12.03 -11.30 -1.99
C VAL A 33 12.27 -12.09 -3.27
N SER A 34 11.95 -13.38 -3.26
CA SER A 34 12.09 -14.22 -4.46
C SER A 34 11.05 -13.85 -5.53
N PHE A 35 11.46 -13.92 -6.80
CA PHE A 35 10.58 -13.70 -7.94
C PHE A 35 9.33 -14.61 -7.91
N LYS A 36 9.51 -15.88 -7.51
CA LYS A 36 8.41 -16.85 -7.37
C LYS A 36 7.33 -16.34 -6.39
N LEU A 37 7.75 -15.69 -5.29
CA LEU A 37 6.80 -15.12 -4.34
C LEU A 37 6.10 -13.89 -4.91
N LEU A 38 6.81 -13.03 -5.61
CA LEU A 38 6.22 -11.87 -6.29
C LEU A 38 5.19 -12.30 -7.33
N ALA A 39 5.53 -13.27 -8.20
CA ALA A 39 4.60 -13.82 -9.18
C ALA A 39 3.34 -14.42 -8.51
N LYS A 40 3.53 -15.18 -7.42
CA LYS A 40 2.40 -15.69 -6.62
C LYS A 40 1.51 -14.57 -6.13
N LEU A 41 2.09 -13.48 -5.57
CA LEU A 41 1.31 -12.38 -5.01
C LEU A 41 0.55 -11.61 -6.11
N PHE A 42 1.15 -11.47 -7.27
CA PHE A 42 0.47 -10.90 -8.43
C PHE A 42 -0.78 -11.70 -8.81
N LEU A 43 -0.64 -13.03 -8.97
CA LEU A 43 -1.76 -13.92 -9.28
C LEU A 43 -2.85 -13.91 -8.21
N VAL A 44 -2.45 -13.84 -6.95
CA VAL A 44 -3.40 -13.69 -5.84
C VAL A 44 -4.11 -12.35 -5.91
N GLY A 45 -3.40 -11.27 -6.24
CA GLY A 45 -4.02 -9.95 -6.44
C GLY A 45 -5.13 -9.99 -7.49
N LEU A 46 -4.87 -10.65 -8.65
CA LEU A 46 -5.90 -10.89 -9.68
C LEU A 46 -7.12 -11.63 -9.10
N ALA A 47 -6.89 -12.71 -8.36
CA ALA A 47 -7.97 -13.52 -7.79
C ALA A 47 -8.80 -12.77 -6.74
N LEU A 48 -8.13 -11.96 -5.89
CA LEU A 48 -8.81 -11.15 -4.88
C LEU A 48 -9.67 -10.05 -5.50
N ALA A 49 -9.21 -9.41 -6.59
CA ALA A 49 -10.01 -8.44 -7.32
C ALA A 49 -11.26 -9.09 -7.93
N GLY A 50 -11.11 -10.27 -8.55
CA GLY A 50 -12.26 -11.02 -9.06
C GLY A 50 -13.26 -11.36 -7.95
N LEU A 51 -12.78 -11.81 -6.78
CA LEU A 51 -13.63 -12.08 -5.62
C LEU A 51 -14.34 -10.82 -5.10
N ALA A 52 -13.62 -9.69 -4.99
CA ALA A 52 -14.21 -8.42 -4.57
C ALA A 52 -15.35 -8.00 -5.50
N MET A 53 -15.11 -8.03 -6.81
CA MET A 53 -16.12 -7.66 -7.81
C MET A 53 -17.34 -8.58 -7.82
N LEU A 54 -17.17 -9.87 -7.55
CA LEU A 54 -18.31 -10.79 -7.39
C LEU A 54 -19.15 -10.40 -6.17
N ILE A 55 -18.52 -10.10 -5.04
CA ILE A 55 -19.23 -9.67 -3.82
C ILE A 55 -19.90 -8.31 -4.04
N GLU A 56 -19.22 -7.37 -4.65
CA GLU A 56 -19.78 -6.04 -4.99
C GLU A 56 -20.95 -6.15 -5.95
N GLY A 57 -20.85 -7.03 -6.95
CA GLY A 57 -21.95 -7.33 -7.87
C GLY A 57 -23.19 -7.87 -7.17
N GLU A 58 -23.02 -8.72 -6.14
CA GLU A 58 -24.15 -9.18 -5.34
C GLU A 58 -24.72 -8.06 -4.46
N ILE A 59 -23.86 -7.24 -3.82
CA ILE A 59 -24.29 -6.12 -2.97
C ILE A 59 -25.07 -5.09 -3.81
N THR A 60 -24.63 -4.79 -5.03
CA THR A 60 -25.30 -3.79 -5.89
C THR A 60 -26.72 -4.19 -6.28
N LYS A 61 -27.07 -5.47 -6.25
CA LYS A 61 -28.46 -5.92 -6.48
C LYS A 61 -29.44 -5.44 -5.40
N PHE A 62 -28.93 -5.13 -4.21
CA PHE A 62 -29.72 -4.63 -3.09
C PHE A 62 -29.77 -3.09 -3.03
N ILE A 63 -29.06 -2.40 -3.93
CA ILE A 63 -29.11 -0.94 -4.02
C ILE A 63 -30.47 -0.55 -4.62
N PRO A 64 -31.26 0.31 -3.94
CA PRO A 64 -32.52 0.79 -4.48
C PRO A 64 -32.32 1.50 -5.82
N LEU A 65 -33.23 1.24 -6.76
CA LEU A 65 -33.17 1.81 -8.13
C LEU A 65 -33.11 3.33 -8.14
N ASP A 66 -33.69 3.99 -7.14
CA ASP A 66 -33.71 5.45 -6.98
C ASP A 66 -32.30 6.05 -6.78
N TYR A 67 -31.32 5.26 -6.37
CA TYR A 67 -29.94 5.69 -6.20
C TYR A 67 -29.07 5.46 -7.44
N LEU A 68 -29.52 4.68 -8.43
CA LEU A 68 -28.76 4.43 -9.66
C LEU A 68 -28.48 5.69 -10.49
N PRO A 69 -29.40 6.68 -10.57
CA PRO A 69 -29.15 7.94 -11.28
C PRO A 69 -27.94 8.68 -10.73
N PHE A 70 -27.71 8.69 -9.39
CA PHE A 70 -26.58 9.39 -8.76
C PHE A 70 -25.19 8.89 -9.23
N LEU A 71 -25.11 7.67 -9.76
CA LEU A 71 -23.88 7.13 -10.33
C LEU A 71 -23.63 7.60 -11.77
N LYS A 72 -24.62 8.21 -12.42
CA LYS A 72 -24.59 8.64 -13.82
C LYS A 72 -24.70 10.15 -14.01
N GLU A 73 -25.11 10.87 -12.96
CA GLU A 73 -25.33 12.31 -13.04
C GLU A 73 -24.02 13.10 -13.08
N SER A 74 -24.09 14.30 -13.67
CA SER A 74 -23.00 15.27 -13.61
C SER A 74 -22.78 15.76 -12.16
N PRO A 75 -21.54 16.02 -11.71
CA PRO A 75 -21.25 16.46 -10.36
C PRO A 75 -21.94 17.75 -9.95
N PHE A 76 -22.27 18.59 -10.93
CA PHE A 76 -23.00 19.84 -10.70
C PHE A 76 -24.48 19.63 -10.35
N THR A 77 -24.99 18.41 -10.52
CA THR A 77 -26.38 18.03 -10.21
C THR A 77 -26.47 17.11 -8.98
N ILE A 78 -25.34 16.63 -8.42
CA ILE A 78 -25.34 15.77 -7.25
C ILE A 78 -25.83 16.55 -6.02
N ASN A 79 -26.96 16.14 -5.47
CA ASN A 79 -27.51 16.68 -4.25
C ASN A 79 -26.89 16.01 -2.99
N TYR A 80 -27.25 16.47 -1.79
CA TYR A 80 -26.72 15.90 -0.53
C TYR A 80 -27.03 14.41 -0.34
N GLN A 81 -28.16 13.91 -0.86
CA GLN A 81 -28.53 12.50 -0.79
C GLN A 81 -27.61 11.66 -1.67
N GLY A 82 -27.32 12.13 -2.89
CA GLY A 82 -26.37 11.49 -3.80
C GLY A 82 -24.95 11.46 -3.24
N LEU A 83 -24.47 12.57 -2.63
CA LEU A 83 -23.18 12.61 -1.97
C LEU A 83 -23.11 11.63 -0.79
N GLY A 84 -24.17 11.57 0.04
CA GLY A 84 -24.25 10.62 1.15
C GLY A 84 -24.20 9.17 0.67
N PHE A 85 -24.92 8.85 -0.40
CA PHE A 85 -24.91 7.53 -1.02
C PHE A 85 -23.51 7.16 -1.55
N ILE A 86 -22.86 8.06 -2.32
CA ILE A 86 -21.50 7.84 -2.84
C ILE A 86 -20.51 7.65 -1.69
N PHE A 87 -20.64 8.41 -0.59
CA PHE A 87 -19.81 8.24 0.59
C PHE A 87 -19.97 6.84 1.21
N VAL A 88 -21.19 6.39 1.44
CA VAL A 88 -21.46 5.04 1.98
C VAL A 88 -20.90 3.98 1.03
N LEU A 89 -21.14 4.11 -0.27
CA LEU A 89 -20.66 3.17 -1.27
C LEU A 89 -19.14 3.05 -1.24
N THR A 90 -18.42 4.16 -1.19
CA THR A 90 -16.95 4.17 -1.31
C THR A 90 -16.24 3.88 0.01
N PHE A 91 -16.66 4.49 1.14
CA PHE A 91 -15.96 4.37 2.43
C PHE A 91 -16.46 3.24 3.32
N ILE A 92 -17.69 2.78 3.12
CA ILE A 92 -18.29 1.74 3.99
C ILE A 92 -18.38 0.39 3.28
N LEU A 93 -18.54 0.36 1.95
CA LEU A 93 -18.70 -0.89 1.20
C LEU A 93 -17.46 -1.25 0.40
N ILE A 94 -17.11 -0.50 -0.64
CA ILE A 94 -16.07 -0.89 -1.62
C ILE A 94 -14.68 -0.91 -0.98
N ALA A 95 -14.19 0.23 -0.49
CA ALA A 95 -12.83 0.31 0.04
C ALA A 95 -12.59 -0.63 1.24
N PRO A 96 -13.50 -0.76 2.23
CA PRO A 96 -13.32 -1.73 3.30
C PRO A 96 -13.29 -3.19 2.81
N LEU A 97 -14.12 -3.56 1.85
CA LEU A 97 -14.14 -4.90 1.30
C LEU A 97 -12.80 -5.23 0.62
N GLU A 98 -12.38 -4.42 -0.33
CA GLU A 98 -11.18 -4.65 -1.11
C GLU A 98 -9.91 -4.63 -0.24
N GLU A 99 -9.77 -3.60 0.61
CA GLU A 99 -8.58 -3.47 1.45
C GLU A 99 -8.53 -4.55 2.53
N SER A 100 -9.68 -5.02 3.03
CA SER A 100 -9.72 -6.14 3.98
C SER A 100 -9.30 -7.46 3.33
N LEU A 101 -9.72 -7.74 2.11
CA LEU A 101 -9.28 -8.93 1.36
C LEU A 101 -7.76 -8.91 1.13
N LYS A 102 -7.21 -7.78 0.67
CA LYS A 102 -5.77 -7.58 0.49
C LYS A 102 -5.02 -7.72 1.82
N TYR A 103 -5.53 -7.10 2.89
CA TYR A 103 -4.95 -7.16 4.23
C TYR A 103 -4.85 -8.57 4.77
N LEU A 104 -5.94 -9.35 4.73
CA LEU A 104 -5.96 -10.70 5.29
C LEU A 104 -4.93 -11.59 4.62
N PHE A 105 -4.85 -11.53 3.29
CA PHE A 105 -3.90 -12.35 2.55
C PHE A 105 -2.46 -11.89 2.76
N LEU A 106 -2.19 -10.58 2.64
CA LEU A 106 -0.86 -10.02 2.78
C LEU A 106 -0.31 -10.22 4.20
N LYS A 107 -1.14 -10.04 5.23
CA LYS A 107 -0.80 -10.35 6.62
C LYS A 107 -0.35 -11.80 6.78
N ARG A 108 -1.13 -12.75 6.26
CA ARG A 108 -0.79 -14.18 6.31
C ARG A 108 0.59 -14.43 5.67
N GLU A 109 0.84 -13.91 4.47
CA GLU A 109 2.10 -14.15 3.76
C GLU A 109 3.29 -13.50 4.48
N ILE A 110 3.17 -12.28 4.99
CA ILE A 110 4.24 -11.59 5.73
C ILE A 110 4.56 -12.34 7.03
N TYR A 111 3.54 -12.77 7.79
CA TYR A 111 3.76 -13.40 9.10
C TYR A 111 4.29 -14.84 8.99
N LYS A 112 3.86 -15.57 7.97
CA LYS A 112 4.28 -16.96 7.74
C LYS A 112 5.76 -17.08 7.37
N ARG A 113 6.37 -16.04 6.79
CA ARG A 113 7.69 -16.11 6.18
C ARG A 113 8.76 -15.53 7.08
N LYS A 114 9.76 -16.35 7.46
CA LYS A 114 10.90 -15.91 8.26
C LYS A 114 11.85 -15.00 7.46
N GLU A 115 11.93 -15.21 6.15
CA GLU A 115 12.74 -14.41 5.23
C GLU A 115 12.28 -12.95 5.10
N ILE A 116 11.03 -12.63 5.46
CA ILE A 116 10.56 -11.26 5.55
C ILE A 116 10.99 -10.67 6.87
N ASN A 117 12.16 -10.07 6.88
CA ASN A 117 12.86 -9.51 8.04
C ASN A 117 13.12 -8.00 7.92
N LEU A 118 12.79 -7.39 6.78
CA LEU A 118 12.93 -5.97 6.50
C LEU A 118 11.55 -5.35 6.19
N SER A 119 11.40 -4.06 6.51
CA SER A 119 10.15 -3.36 6.23
C SER A 119 9.92 -3.17 4.73
N ILE A 120 10.99 -2.97 3.97
CA ILE A 120 10.95 -2.85 2.51
C ILE A 120 10.41 -4.12 1.84
N SER A 121 10.70 -5.31 2.38
CA SER A 121 10.17 -6.56 1.84
C SER A 121 8.64 -6.61 1.91
N GLY A 122 8.04 -6.13 3.00
CA GLY A 122 6.59 -6.06 3.11
C GLY A 122 5.99 -5.05 2.14
N VAL A 123 6.65 -3.91 1.95
CA VAL A 123 6.25 -2.92 0.93
C VAL A 123 6.23 -3.55 -0.45
N GLN A 124 7.29 -4.27 -0.83
CA GLN A 124 7.38 -4.99 -2.12
C GLN A 124 6.22 -5.96 -2.33
N LEU A 125 5.92 -6.79 -1.32
CA LEU A 125 4.81 -7.74 -1.39
C LEU A 125 3.47 -7.03 -1.56
N GLY A 126 3.25 -5.96 -0.82
CA GLY A 126 2.03 -5.16 -0.90
C GLY A 126 1.85 -4.50 -2.26
N ILE A 127 2.90 -3.89 -2.80
CA ILE A 127 2.91 -3.28 -4.13
C ILE A 127 2.52 -4.31 -5.21
N VAL A 128 3.14 -5.48 -5.21
CA VAL A 128 2.88 -6.50 -6.23
C VAL A 128 1.48 -7.10 -6.09
N LEU A 129 0.98 -7.27 -4.87
CA LEU A 129 -0.41 -7.68 -4.64
C LEU A 129 -1.40 -6.63 -5.19
N GLY A 130 -1.17 -5.35 -4.88
CA GLY A 130 -1.97 -4.23 -5.39
C GLY A 130 -1.92 -4.11 -6.91
N LEU A 131 -0.75 -4.36 -7.50
CA LEU A 131 -0.58 -4.37 -8.96
C LEU A 131 -1.41 -5.47 -9.64
N GLY A 132 -1.41 -6.69 -9.09
CA GLY A 132 -2.26 -7.77 -9.57
C GLY A 132 -3.74 -7.43 -9.45
N PHE A 133 -4.14 -6.85 -8.33
CA PHE A 133 -5.51 -6.39 -8.10
C PHE A 133 -5.96 -5.36 -9.15
N ALA A 134 -5.17 -4.30 -9.35
CA ALA A 134 -5.44 -3.26 -10.35
C ALA A 134 -5.50 -3.81 -11.78
N THR A 135 -4.67 -4.81 -12.10
CA THR A 135 -4.66 -5.43 -13.44
C THR A 135 -5.99 -6.11 -13.76
N PHE A 136 -6.54 -6.88 -12.82
CA PHE A 136 -7.84 -7.51 -13.01
C PHE A 136 -8.96 -6.47 -13.10
N GLU A 137 -8.93 -5.48 -12.23
CA GLU A 137 -9.90 -4.39 -12.22
C GLU A 137 -9.88 -3.62 -13.55
N ASN A 138 -8.71 -3.27 -14.06
CA ASN A 138 -8.57 -2.63 -15.38
C ASN A 138 -9.17 -3.49 -16.50
N ALA A 139 -8.86 -4.80 -16.52
CA ALA A 139 -9.43 -5.72 -17.48
C ALA A 139 -10.96 -5.74 -17.41
N PHE A 140 -11.52 -5.84 -16.21
CA PHE A 140 -12.95 -5.84 -15.99
C PHE A 140 -13.64 -4.58 -16.54
N TYR A 141 -13.09 -3.40 -16.24
CA TYR A 141 -13.66 -2.15 -16.73
C TYR A 141 -13.57 -2.02 -18.27
N PHE A 142 -12.46 -2.44 -18.86
CA PHE A 142 -12.28 -2.40 -20.31
C PHE A 142 -13.19 -3.40 -21.04
N PHE A 143 -13.49 -4.55 -20.43
CA PHE A 143 -14.46 -5.50 -20.99
C PHE A 143 -15.91 -5.05 -20.81
N ARG A 144 -16.22 -4.44 -19.66
CA ARG A 144 -17.58 -4.01 -19.35
C ARG A 144 -18.05 -2.90 -20.29
N ASP A 145 -17.19 -1.96 -20.62
CA ASP A 145 -17.52 -0.84 -21.48
C ASP A 145 -16.37 -0.49 -22.44
N PRO A 146 -16.29 -1.21 -23.57
CA PRO A 146 -15.27 -0.94 -24.57
C PRO A 146 -15.33 0.45 -25.21
N GLN A 147 -16.48 1.14 -25.12
CA GLN A 147 -16.66 2.46 -25.74
C GLN A 147 -15.97 3.56 -24.94
N ILE A 148 -15.89 3.42 -23.62
CA ILE A 148 -15.21 4.39 -22.75
C ILE A 148 -13.69 4.13 -22.67
N PHE A 149 -13.19 3.08 -23.33
CA PHE A 149 -11.78 2.66 -23.24
C PHE A 149 -10.82 3.83 -23.51
N GLU A 150 -11.01 4.57 -24.58
CA GLU A 150 -10.12 5.67 -24.98
C GLU A 150 -10.07 6.78 -23.92
N GLY A 151 -11.20 7.10 -23.28
CA GLY A 151 -11.28 8.14 -22.25
C GLY A 151 -10.73 7.72 -20.88
N VAL A 152 -10.80 6.45 -20.52
CA VAL A 152 -10.42 5.99 -19.18
C VAL A 152 -9.10 5.22 -19.14
N PHE A 153 -8.55 4.82 -20.29
CA PHE A 153 -7.32 4.02 -20.33
C PHE A 153 -6.16 4.69 -19.61
N LEU A 154 -5.83 5.94 -19.94
CA LEU A 154 -4.73 6.67 -19.35
C LEU A 154 -4.93 6.93 -17.85
N SER A 155 -6.16 7.26 -17.45
CA SER A 155 -6.46 7.48 -16.03
C SER A 155 -6.33 6.18 -15.24
N ARG A 156 -6.78 5.05 -15.77
CA ARG A 156 -6.62 3.75 -15.13
C ARG A 156 -5.17 3.27 -15.15
N PHE A 157 -4.45 3.50 -16.25
CA PHE A 157 -3.03 3.16 -16.37
C PHE A 157 -2.19 3.87 -15.31
N PHE A 158 -2.32 5.19 -15.19
CA PHE A 158 -1.47 5.99 -14.30
C PHE A 158 -2.05 6.18 -12.91
N LEU A 159 -3.34 6.44 -12.77
CA LEU A 159 -3.91 6.82 -11.47
C LEU A 159 -4.46 5.61 -10.70
N SER A 160 -5.37 4.84 -11.29
CA SER A 160 -5.98 3.70 -10.57
C SER A 160 -4.93 2.64 -10.23
N THR A 161 -4.08 2.26 -11.20
CA THR A 161 -3.02 1.29 -10.96
C THR A 161 -2.01 1.80 -9.93
N LEU A 162 -1.60 3.08 -10.03
CA LEU A 162 -0.70 3.69 -9.06
C LEU A 162 -1.33 3.73 -7.66
N ALA A 163 -2.62 4.05 -7.54
CA ALA A 163 -3.34 4.08 -6.27
C ALA A 163 -3.30 2.72 -5.57
N HIS A 164 -3.62 1.62 -6.26
CA HIS A 164 -3.54 0.27 -5.69
C HIS A 164 -2.11 -0.15 -5.30
N ILE A 165 -1.10 0.26 -6.08
CA ILE A 165 0.31 0.08 -5.75
C ILE A 165 0.65 0.79 -4.43
N LEU A 166 0.22 2.04 -4.28
CA LEU A 166 0.48 2.85 -3.09
C LEU A 166 -0.20 2.28 -1.84
N TYR A 167 -1.49 1.92 -1.96
CA TYR A 167 -2.24 1.33 -0.83
C TYR A 167 -1.62 -0.01 -0.42
N GLY A 168 -1.31 -0.87 -1.39
CA GLY A 168 -0.61 -2.12 -1.13
C GLY A 168 0.74 -1.91 -0.43
N GLY A 169 1.54 -0.96 -0.91
CA GLY A 169 2.83 -0.61 -0.31
C GLY A 169 2.70 -0.11 1.12
N ILE A 170 1.76 0.81 1.39
CA ILE A 170 1.46 1.32 2.73
C ILE A 170 1.00 0.18 3.65
N MET A 171 0.09 -0.67 3.17
CA MET A 171 -0.39 -1.85 3.90
C MET A 171 0.78 -2.78 4.27
N GLY A 172 1.62 -3.12 3.30
CA GLY A 172 2.78 -3.99 3.49
C GLY A 172 3.78 -3.45 4.51
N TYR A 173 4.01 -2.13 4.49
CA TYR A 173 4.82 -1.44 5.50
C TYR A 173 4.30 -1.63 6.91
N TYR A 174 3.04 -1.26 7.15
CA TYR A 174 2.45 -1.38 8.49
C TYR A 174 2.36 -2.83 8.97
N LEU A 175 2.08 -3.78 8.08
CA LEU A 175 2.09 -5.21 8.41
C LEU A 175 3.47 -5.71 8.81
N SER A 176 4.53 -5.21 8.16
CA SER A 176 5.91 -5.52 8.56
C SER A 176 6.26 -4.92 9.92
N LEU A 177 5.90 -3.66 10.16
CA LEU A 177 6.06 -3.06 11.48
C LEU A 177 5.32 -3.84 12.56
N ALA A 178 4.08 -4.25 12.30
CA ALA A 178 3.28 -5.07 13.22
C ALA A 178 3.94 -6.44 13.50
N LYS A 179 4.60 -7.03 12.52
CA LYS A 179 5.36 -8.26 12.69
C LYS A 179 6.59 -8.08 13.59
N PHE A 180 7.28 -6.95 13.43
CA PHE A 180 8.54 -6.69 14.13
C PHE A 180 8.33 -6.09 15.51
N HIS A 181 7.31 -5.28 15.72
CA HIS A 181 7.02 -4.57 16.96
C HIS A 181 5.83 -5.21 17.70
N LYS A 182 6.10 -6.29 18.42
CA LYS A 182 5.05 -7.06 19.12
C LYS A 182 4.24 -6.21 20.11
N LEU A 183 4.89 -5.30 20.84
CA LEU A 183 4.21 -4.42 21.81
C LEU A 183 3.16 -3.49 21.15
N TYR A 184 3.45 -3.02 19.93
CA TYR A 184 2.59 -2.11 19.17
C TYR A 184 1.88 -2.81 18.00
N GLN A 185 1.85 -4.13 18.01
CA GLN A 185 1.32 -4.93 16.90
C GLN A 185 -0.08 -4.48 16.48
N ASN A 186 -1.02 -4.44 17.44
CA ASN A 186 -2.41 -4.09 17.15
C ASN A 186 -2.57 -2.65 16.66
N PHE A 187 -1.74 -1.74 17.14
CA PHE A 187 -1.71 -0.35 16.66
C PHE A 187 -1.34 -0.31 15.17
N PHE A 188 -0.24 -0.96 14.77
CA PHE A 188 0.20 -0.97 13.38
C PHE A 188 -0.78 -1.71 12.45
N LEU A 189 -1.38 -2.83 12.92
CA LEU A 189 -2.40 -3.54 12.16
C LEU A 189 -3.61 -2.66 11.84
N ARG A 190 -4.15 -1.98 12.86
CA ARG A 190 -5.28 -1.07 12.69
C ARG A 190 -4.90 0.12 11.82
N LYS A 191 -3.75 0.76 12.10
CA LYS A 191 -3.29 1.94 11.36
C LYS A 191 -3.11 1.62 9.87
N GLY A 192 -2.49 0.49 9.52
CA GLY A 192 -2.32 0.07 8.12
C GLY A 192 -3.67 -0.08 7.41
N LEU A 193 -4.56 -0.87 7.98
CA LEU A 193 -5.87 -1.13 7.37
C LEU A 193 -6.71 0.15 7.27
N THR A 194 -6.82 0.93 8.36
CA THR A 194 -7.62 2.16 8.35
C THR A 194 -7.08 3.19 7.36
N THR A 195 -5.74 3.37 7.31
CA THR A 195 -5.13 4.33 6.38
C THR A 195 -5.43 3.95 4.92
N THR A 196 -5.30 2.68 4.56
CA THR A 196 -5.54 2.25 3.17
C THR A 196 -7.02 2.32 2.80
N ILE A 197 -7.94 1.97 3.71
CA ILE A 197 -9.39 2.14 3.50
C ILE A 197 -9.73 3.62 3.28
N LEU A 198 -9.20 4.53 4.10
CA LEU A 198 -9.48 5.96 3.97
C LEU A 198 -8.93 6.54 2.66
N LEU A 199 -7.70 6.19 2.29
CA LEU A 199 -7.10 6.65 1.03
C LEU A 199 -7.84 6.12 -0.19
N HIS A 200 -8.20 4.84 -0.18
CA HIS A 200 -8.96 4.21 -1.25
C HIS A 200 -10.39 4.77 -1.34
N GLY A 201 -11.09 4.86 -0.22
CA GLY A 201 -12.43 5.47 -0.16
C GLY A 201 -12.42 6.90 -0.68
N PHE A 202 -11.43 7.71 -0.28
CA PHE A 202 -11.26 9.07 -0.79
C PHE A 202 -11.01 9.10 -2.31
N PHE A 203 -10.15 8.21 -2.82
CA PHE A 203 -9.87 8.09 -4.25
C PHE A 203 -11.16 7.81 -5.04
N ASN A 204 -11.90 6.77 -4.66
CA ASN A 204 -13.15 6.40 -5.33
C ASN A 204 -14.23 7.48 -5.19
N PHE A 205 -14.36 8.08 -3.99
CA PHE A 205 -15.28 9.18 -3.76
C PHE A 205 -14.97 10.37 -4.66
N SER A 206 -13.72 10.77 -4.76
CA SER A 206 -13.28 11.89 -5.59
C SER A 206 -13.53 11.62 -7.10
N LEU A 207 -13.33 10.37 -7.55
CA LEU A 207 -13.62 10.00 -8.93
C LEU A 207 -15.13 10.05 -9.22
N LEU A 208 -15.96 9.50 -8.34
CA LEU A 208 -17.41 9.46 -8.53
C LEU A 208 -18.08 10.84 -8.38
N THR A 209 -17.48 11.72 -7.58
CA THR A 209 -17.91 13.12 -7.45
C THR A 209 -17.23 14.06 -8.44
N GLN A 210 -16.46 13.50 -9.40
CA GLN A 210 -15.68 14.20 -10.41
C GLN A 210 -14.71 15.26 -9.87
N ALA A 211 -14.32 15.14 -8.61
CA ALA A 211 -13.25 15.94 -8.00
C ALA A 211 -11.85 15.48 -8.49
N PHE A 212 -11.72 15.22 -9.78
CA PHE A 212 -10.63 14.51 -10.44
C PHE A 212 -9.26 15.17 -10.22
N TYR A 213 -9.19 16.49 -10.24
CA TYR A 213 -7.93 17.21 -10.02
C TYR A 213 -7.35 16.99 -8.63
N TYR A 214 -8.21 16.94 -7.60
CA TYR A 214 -7.77 16.63 -6.23
C TYR A 214 -7.26 15.19 -6.12
N THR A 215 -7.92 14.24 -6.79
CA THR A 215 -7.49 12.85 -6.84
C THR A 215 -6.09 12.72 -7.44
N ILE A 216 -5.84 13.38 -8.57
CA ILE A 216 -4.52 13.40 -9.22
C ILE A 216 -3.48 13.98 -8.26
N GLY A 217 -3.71 15.18 -7.74
CA GLY A 217 -2.75 15.88 -6.88
C GLY A 217 -2.37 15.06 -5.65
N ILE A 218 -3.35 14.49 -4.95
CA ILE A 218 -3.12 13.69 -3.74
C ILE A 218 -2.40 12.37 -4.08
N THR A 219 -2.81 11.68 -5.15
CA THR A 219 -2.15 10.42 -5.57
C THR A 219 -0.69 10.65 -5.92
N ILE A 220 -0.38 11.71 -6.65
CA ILE A 220 0.99 12.09 -7.01
C ILE A 220 1.79 12.47 -5.75
N LEU A 221 1.21 13.24 -4.83
CA LEU A 221 1.87 13.61 -3.57
C LEU A 221 2.22 12.36 -2.75
N ILE A 222 1.26 11.44 -2.57
CA ILE A 222 1.48 10.18 -1.85
C ILE A 222 2.57 9.35 -2.54
N PHE A 223 2.58 9.31 -3.88
CA PHE A 223 3.61 8.61 -4.64
C PHE A 223 5.01 9.15 -4.33
N PHE A 224 5.22 10.46 -4.40
CA PHE A 224 6.53 11.04 -4.11
C PHE A 224 6.94 10.85 -2.65
N VAL A 225 6.02 10.97 -1.71
CA VAL A 225 6.28 10.70 -0.28
C VAL A 225 6.70 9.25 -0.07
N LEU A 226 5.95 8.30 -0.65
CA LEU A 226 6.27 6.87 -0.53
C LEU A 226 7.60 6.54 -1.23
N MET A 227 7.85 7.10 -2.41
CA MET A 227 9.10 6.90 -3.15
C MET A 227 10.30 7.39 -2.37
N LYS A 228 10.24 8.62 -1.85
CA LYS A 228 11.30 9.17 -1.00
C LYS A 228 11.53 8.27 0.22
N TRP A 229 10.46 7.88 0.90
CA TRP A 229 10.55 6.99 2.05
C TRP A 229 11.19 5.63 1.67
N MET A 230 10.83 5.04 0.53
CA MET A 230 11.41 3.78 0.06
C MET A 230 12.90 3.91 -0.25
N ILE A 231 13.35 5.04 -0.84
CA ILE A 231 14.75 5.31 -1.10
C ILE A 231 15.52 5.38 0.23
N ASP A 232 15.05 6.22 1.15
CA ASP A 232 15.69 6.41 2.45
C ASP A 232 15.79 5.07 3.22
N ARG A 233 14.73 4.25 3.16
CA ARG A 233 14.69 2.94 3.81
C ARG A 233 15.59 1.92 3.14
N ARG A 234 15.60 1.88 1.81
CA ARG A 234 16.48 0.98 1.05
C ARG A 234 17.93 1.23 1.44
N ASP A 235 18.35 2.48 1.41
CA ASP A 235 19.74 2.84 1.68
C ASP A 235 20.13 2.49 3.12
N PHE A 236 19.25 2.77 4.08
CA PHE A 236 19.44 2.42 5.47
C PHE A 236 19.50 0.89 5.71
N GLU A 237 18.56 0.12 5.15
CA GLU A 237 18.52 -1.34 5.29
C GLU A 237 19.70 -2.01 4.58
N THR A 238 20.21 -1.42 3.48
CA THR A 238 21.41 -1.89 2.77
C THR A 238 22.66 -1.72 3.63
N ILE A 239 22.81 -0.58 4.30
CA ILE A 239 23.91 -0.32 5.23
C ILE A 239 23.94 -1.35 6.36
N ILE A 240 22.77 -1.61 6.96
CA ILE A 240 22.62 -2.61 8.01
C ILE A 240 22.99 -4.02 7.53
N LEU A 241 22.55 -4.41 6.33
CA LEU A 241 22.84 -5.73 5.75
C LEU A 241 24.35 -5.92 5.48
N LYS A 242 25.06 -4.85 5.16
CA LYS A 242 26.53 -4.86 4.98
C LYS A 242 27.30 -4.86 6.31
N GLY A 243 26.61 -4.76 7.46
CA GLY A 243 27.23 -4.66 8.78
C GLY A 243 27.88 -3.32 9.07
N GLU A 244 27.62 -2.32 8.26
CA GLU A 244 28.11 -0.95 8.42
C GLU A 244 27.26 -0.19 9.44
N SER A 245 27.88 0.71 10.19
CA SER A 245 27.14 1.63 11.08
C SER A 245 26.54 2.76 10.24
N PRO A 246 25.21 3.00 10.28
CA PRO A 246 24.61 4.09 9.54
C PRO A 246 25.16 5.43 10.04
N THR A 247 25.77 6.18 9.14
CA THR A 247 26.31 7.53 9.45
C THR A 247 25.19 8.58 9.55
N SER A 248 24.03 8.28 8.98
CA SER A 248 22.83 9.11 9.08
C SER A 248 21.58 8.22 9.18
N ALA A 249 20.79 8.41 10.24
CA ALA A 249 19.48 7.78 10.35
C ALA A 249 18.50 8.42 9.34
N PRO A 250 17.54 7.65 8.77
CA PRO A 250 16.50 8.22 7.92
C PRO A 250 15.73 9.31 8.67
N ILE A 251 15.67 10.49 8.07
CA ILE A 251 15.34 11.76 8.73
C ILE A 251 13.91 11.79 9.32
N PHE A 252 12.98 10.95 8.85
CA PHE A 252 11.55 11.14 9.17
C PHE A 252 10.98 10.31 10.33
N SER A 253 11.55 9.16 10.70
CA SER A 253 10.93 8.33 11.76
C SER A 253 11.76 8.26 13.04
N GLN A 254 13.06 8.37 12.94
CA GLN A 254 13.95 8.17 14.10
C GLN A 254 14.20 9.45 14.89
N LYS A 255 14.30 10.61 14.24
CA LYS A 255 14.57 11.85 14.96
C LYS A 255 13.43 12.18 15.92
N GLN A 256 12.18 11.98 15.49
CA GLN A 256 11.02 12.26 16.32
C GLN A 256 10.82 11.24 17.45
N GLU A 257 11.10 9.94 17.22
CA GLU A 257 11.10 8.93 18.28
C GLU A 257 12.29 9.08 19.23
N ILE A 258 13.47 9.39 18.69
CA ILE A 258 14.67 9.66 19.48
C ILE A 258 14.48 10.93 20.29
N ASP A 259 14.04 12.02 19.68
CA ASP A 259 13.80 13.29 20.38
C ASP A 259 12.73 13.14 21.46
N THR A 260 11.64 12.40 21.17
CA THR A 260 10.60 12.10 22.17
C THR A 260 11.12 11.22 23.31
N PHE A 261 11.96 10.22 23.00
CA PHE A 261 12.58 9.36 24.00
C PHE A 261 13.59 10.14 24.87
N LEU A 262 14.42 10.97 24.23
CA LEU A 262 15.44 11.78 24.90
C LEU A 262 14.80 12.84 25.80
N ILE A 263 13.75 13.52 25.32
CA ILE A 263 12.99 14.51 26.09
C ILE A 263 12.30 13.86 27.29
N LYS A 264 11.69 12.68 27.13
CA LYS A 264 11.06 11.93 28.25
C LYS A 264 12.02 11.41 29.28
N LYS A 265 13.29 11.16 28.91
CA LYS A 265 14.29 10.52 29.77
C LYS A 265 15.32 11.46 30.37
N ASN A 266 15.33 12.76 29.98
CA ASN A 266 16.32 13.76 30.41
C ASN A 266 17.78 13.23 30.31
N LEU A 267 18.10 12.53 29.22
CA LEU A 267 19.42 11.89 29.03
C LEU A 267 20.47 12.95 28.73
N SER A 268 21.62 12.82 29.37
CA SER A 268 22.80 13.63 29.08
C SER A 268 23.40 13.28 27.70
N TYR A 269 24.16 14.20 27.11
CA TYR A 269 24.86 13.98 25.83
C TYR A 269 25.78 12.73 25.84
N LYS A 270 26.35 12.38 27.01
CA LYS A 270 27.20 11.21 27.20
C LYS A 270 26.38 9.92 27.12
N GLU A 271 25.18 9.91 27.69
CA GLU A 271 24.25 8.77 27.63
C GLU A 271 23.67 8.58 26.22
N ILE A 272 23.45 9.69 25.50
CA ILE A 272 23.01 9.64 24.08
C ILE A 272 24.04 8.93 23.20
N LYS A 273 25.33 9.22 23.37
CA LYS A 273 26.42 8.55 22.65
C LYS A 273 26.53 7.04 22.94
N MET A 274 25.95 6.56 24.03
CA MET A 274 25.94 5.15 24.41
C MET A 274 24.69 4.41 23.90
N LEU A 275 23.79 5.08 23.21
CA LEU A 275 22.62 4.43 22.59
C LEU A 275 23.00 3.83 21.24
N SER A 276 22.61 2.61 21.02
CA SER A 276 22.70 1.93 19.73
C SER A 276 21.32 1.45 19.31
N PHE A 277 21.19 1.13 18.02
CA PHE A 277 19.91 0.70 17.48
C PHE A 277 19.90 -0.79 17.18
N CYS A 278 18.76 -1.43 17.39
CA CYS A 278 18.55 -2.80 16.96
C CYS A 278 18.56 -2.87 15.42
N PRO A 279 19.45 -3.63 14.78
CA PRO A 279 19.51 -3.70 13.32
C PRO A 279 18.25 -4.31 12.69
N LYS A 280 17.46 -5.06 13.47
CA LYS A 280 16.24 -5.72 12.96
C LYS A 280 15.00 -4.84 13.01
N CYS A 281 14.83 -4.04 14.07
CA CYS A 281 13.60 -3.27 14.29
C CYS A 281 13.85 -1.79 14.54
N LEU A 282 15.13 -1.36 14.54
CA LEU A 282 15.58 0.02 14.76
C LEU A 282 15.20 0.62 16.11
N ALA A 283 14.69 -0.19 17.03
CA ALA A 283 14.43 0.27 18.38
C ALA A 283 15.74 0.61 19.10
N ILE A 284 15.70 1.67 19.90
CA ILE A 284 16.85 2.08 20.72
C ILE A 284 17.16 0.98 21.71
N LYS A 285 18.42 0.58 21.78
CA LYS A 285 18.93 -0.39 22.78
C LYS A 285 20.04 0.24 23.62
N LYS A 286 20.17 -0.21 24.86
CA LYS A 286 21.36 0.07 25.65
C LYS A 286 22.52 -0.82 25.18
N ILE A 287 23.75 -0.36 25.35
CA ILE A 287 24.96 -1.07 24.91
C ILE A 287 25.09 -2.47 25.54
N ASP A 288 24.62 -2.62 26.77
CA ASP A 288 24.67 -3.85 27.55
C ASP A 288 23.52 -4.84 27.29
N GLN A 289 22.53 -4.43 26.48
CA GLN A 289 21.40 -5.30 26.15
C GLN A 289 21.81 -6.43 25.20
N LYS A 290 21.69 -7.67 25.66
CA LYS A 290 21.95 -8.88 24.86
C LYS A 290 20.79 -9.29 23.95
N VAL A 291 19.60 -8.77 24.21
CA VAL A 291 18.38 -9.08 23.44
C VAL A 291 17.58 -7.81 23.24
N CYS A 292 17.08 -7.61 22.04
CA CYS A 292 16.18 -6.49 21.74
C CYS A 292 14.82 -6.71 22.43
N PRO A 293 14.37 -5.81 23.32
CA PRO A 293 13.10 -5.98 24.03
C PRO A 293 11.88 -5.91 23.11
N TYR A 294 12.04 -5.34 21.91
CA TYR A 294 10.94 -5.12 20.96
C TYR A 294 10.76 -6.25 19.94
N CYS A 295 11.86 -6.83 19.45
CA CYS A 295 11.78 -7.85 18.40
C CYS A 295 12.43 -9.19 18.77
N GLY A 296 13.00 -9.31 19.97
CA GLY A 296 13.65 -10.52 20.46
C GLY A 296 14.98 -10.87 19.77
N MET A 297 15.54 -9.98 18.93
CA MET A 297 16.83 -10.20 18.30
C MET A 297 17.93 -10.26 19.36
N ARG A 298 18.75 -11.32 19.31
CA ARG A 298 19.96 -11.42 20.15
C ARG A 298 21.08 -10.61 19.50
N PHE A 299 21.80 -9.89 20.31
CA PHE A 299 23.01 -9.15 19.92
C PHE A 299 24.23 -9.97 20.35
N ASN A 300 25.16 -10.11 19.43
CA ASN A 300 26.46 -10.75 19.72
C ASN A 300 27.36 -9.77 20.46
#